data_b7032e7e0fc8ed8ab5f027df967c35ac
#
_entry.id   b7032e7e0fc8ed8ab5f027df967c35ac
#
_cell.length_a   1.000
_cell.length_b   1.000
_cell.length_c   1.000
_cell.angle_alpha   90.00
_cell.angle_beta   90.00
_cell.angle_gamma   90.00
#
_symmetry.space_group_name_H-M   'P 1'
#
loop_
_entity.id
_entity.type
_entity.pdbx_description
1 polymer ?
#
loop_
_entity_poly.entity_id
_entity_poly.type
_entity_poly.pdbx_seq_one_letter_code
_entity_poly.pdbx_strand_id
1 'polypeptide(L)'
;MKKITILCLHLGYGGIEVAISNLANMLIDNYDIEIVSNYNIYGKPFYKLDDRIKIKYLYNGGPNKKEFKSALKKLNIFKVIKEGFKSIKILYLKKKLMINYIKECDSDLIISTRVEITEFLNKYYKGKGILISQEHAHHNNNQKYIGRVLKSLTNIDYFMPVSRKLTKFYEKKVKGKTKVLYSPLCVDYIPEKESKKENKNIVSIGRLSHEKGFLDLIDVFSLINKEDNECVLHIIGDGEEKTKIEEKINELNLIDNVILYGYKDKEFIREKLNDMSLYLMTSYEESFGLVLLEAAAFGIPAIAFSSAEGATEIIKDDVSGYIVNNRNKEEMKEKALELLNDKQKLALFGHEARLNAEDYSYDSVKEKWLSIINDILG
;
A
#
# COMPACT_ATOMS: atom_id res chain seq x y z
N MET A 1 -25.02 -11.24 15.68
CA MET A 1 -23.76 -10.46 15.50
C MET A 1 -24.07 -9.23 14.66
N LYS A 2 -23.48 -8.08 15.00
CA LYS A 2 -23.60 -6.87 14.16
C LYS A 2 -22.91 -7.12 12.80
N LYS A 3 -23.49 -6.58 11.73
CA LYS A 3 -23.03 -6.78 10.35
C LYS A 3 -22.15 -5.62 9.92
N ILE A 4 -20.96 -5.94 9.40
CA ILE A 4 -19.99 -4.98 8.84
C ILE A 4 -19.81 -5.27 7.36
N THR A 5 -20.00 -4.25 6.52
CA THR A 5 -19.73 -4.33 5.08
C THR A 5 -18.51 -3.50 4.72
N ILE A 6 -17.56 -4.12 4.03
CA ILE A 6 -16.37 -3.46 3.49
C ILE A 6 -16.53 -3.31 1.97
N LEU A 7 -16.57 -2.05 1.50
CA LEU A 7 -16.71 -1.73 0.08
C LEU A 7 -15.34 -1.47 -0.55
N CYS A 8 -14.99 -2.22 -1.59
CA CYS A 8 -13.71 -2.11 -2.26
C CYS A 8 -13.82 -2.11 -3.79
N LEU A 9 -12.72 -1.80 -4.46
CA LEU A 9 -12.66 -1.78 -5.92
C LEU A 9 -12.47 -3.18 -6.50
N HIS A 10 -11.56 -3.95 -5.95
CA HIS A 10 -11.26 -5.35 -6.29
C HIS A 10 -10.57 -6.04 -5.11
N LEU A 11 -10.42 -7.36 -5.19
CA LEU A 11 -9.68 -8.20 -4.25
C LEU A 11 -8.45 -8.83 -4.94
N GLY A 12 -7.75 -8.02 -5.74
CA GLY A 12 -6.49 -8.40 -6.38
C GLY A 12 -5.29 -8.21 -5.45
N TYR A 13 -4.13 -7.93 -6.04
CA TYR A 13 -2.90 -7.65 -5.29
C TYR A 13 -2.70 -6.14 -5.10
N GLY A 14 -2.18 -5.77 -3.93
CA GLY A 14 -1.84 -4.39 -3.56
C GLY A 14 -1.97 -4.12 -2.07
N GLY A 15 -1.41 -3.02 -1.59
CA GLY A 15 -1.42 -2.67 -0.17
C GLY A 15 -2.82 -2.45 0.41
N ILE A 16 -3.75 -1.87 -0.38
CA ILE A 16 -5.15 -1.69 0.05
C ILE A 16 -5.83 -3.04 0.22
N GLU A 17 -5.61 -3.96 -0.72
CA GLU A 17 -6.20 -5.29 -0.73
C GLU A 17 -5.67 -6.15 0.43
N VAL A 18 -4.38 -6.00 0.79
CA VAL A 18 -3.82 -6.59 2.04
C VAL A 18 -4.54 -6.02 3.26
N ALA A 19 -4.66 -4.70 3.36
CA ALA A 19 -5.30 -4.05 4.50
C ALA A 19 -6.77 -4.49 4.67
N ILE A 20 -7.52 -4.61 3.57
CA ILE A 20 -8.91 -5.10 3.56
C ILE A 20 -8.97 -6.54 4.07
N SER A 21 -8.10 -7.41 3.55
CA SER A 21 -8.09 -8.83 3.92
C SER A 21 -7.73 -9.03 5.39
N ASN A 22 -6.72 -8.30 5.88
CA ASN A 22 -6.33 -8.34 7.28
C ASN A 22 -7.45 -7.83 8.19
N LEU A 23 -8.07 -6.68 7.86
CA LEU A 23 -9.18 -6.12 8.64
C LEU A 23 -10.36 -7.10 8.72
N ALA A 24 -10.77 -7.68 7.60
CA ALA A 24 -11.87 -8.63 7.55
C ALA A 24 -11.58 -9.88 8.41
N ASN A 25 -10.36 -10.44 8.29
CA ASN A 25 -9.93 -11.58 9.07
C ASN A 25 -9.82 -11.27 10.58
N MET A 26 -9.43 -10.06 10.96
CA MET A 26 -9.36 -9.63 12.37
C MET A 26 -10.74 -9.56 13.03
N LEU A 27 -11.75 -9.18 12.26
CA LEU A 27 -13.08 -8.89 12.80
C LEU A 27 -14.07 -10.08 12.75
N ILE A 28 -13.79 -11.12 11.96
CA ILE A 28 -14.74 -12.20 11.66
C ILE A 28 -15.22 -12.99 12.89
N ASP A 29 -14.40 -13.07 13.95
CA ASP A 29 -14.77 -13.77 15.18
C ASP A 29 -15.86 -13.02 15.98
N ASN A 30 -15.97 -11.71 15.79
CA ASN A 30 -16.84 -10.83 16.57
C ASN A 30 -18.03 -10.28 15.78
N TYR A 31 -17.93 -10.25 14.43
CA TYR A 31 -18.89 -9.60 13.54
C TYR A 31 -19.22 -10.46 12.32
N ASP A 32 -20.44 -10.25 11.74
CA ASP A 32 -20.78 -10.81 10.41
C ASP A 32 -20.18 -9.93 9.32
N ILE A 33 -19.13 -10.44 8.64
CA ILE A 33 -18.35 -9.65 7.67
C ILE A 33 -18.78 -9.96 6.24
N GLU A 34 -19.11 -8.91 5.49
CA GLU A 34 -19.33 -8.95 4.05
C GLU A 34 -18.35 -8.03 3.33
N ILE A 35 -17.61 -8.56 2.35
CA ILE A 35 -16.79 -7.77 1.45
C ILE A 35 -17.51 -7.63 0.11
N VAL A 36 -17.75 -6.40 -0.31
CA VAL A 36 -18.39 -6.10 -1.59
C VAL A 36 -17.38 -5.48 -2.55
N SER A 37 -16.97 -6.28 -3.50
CA SER A 37 -15.99 -5.89 -4.51
C SER A 37 -16.69 -5.42 -5.78
N ASN A 38 -16.27 -4.26 -6.27
CA ASN A 38 -16.82 -3.70 -7.51
C ASN A 38 -16.48 -4.56 -8.72
N TYR A 39 -15.26 -5.12 -8.77
CA TYR A 39 -14.77 -5.96 -9.85
C TYR A 39 -14.41 -7.37 -9.37
N ASN A 40 -14.74 -8.36 -10.21
CA ASN A 40 -14.20 -9.71 -10.11
C ASN A 40 -13.14 -9.91 -11.20
N ILE A 41 -11.89 -9.49 -10.92
CA ILE A 41 -10.80 -9.52 -11.91
C ILE A 41 -10.15 -10.90 -11.99
N TYR A 42 -10.03 -11.60 -10.84
CA TYR A 42 -9.24 -12.82 -10.72
C TYR A 42 -10.06 -14.07 -10.35
N GLY A 43 -11.39 -13.96 -10.30
CA GLY A 43 -12.29 -15.06 -9.92
C GLY A 43 -12.32 -15.36 -8.43
N LYS A 44 -11.23 -15.11 -7.72
CA LYS A 44 -11.08 -15.29 -6.25
C LYS A 44 -10.23 -14.17 -5.65
N PRO A 45 -10.31 -13.96 -4.33
CA PRO A 45 -9.40 -13.05 -3.63
C PRO A 45 -7.95 -13.50 -3.79
N PHE A 46 -7.04 -12.54 -3.90
CA PHE A 46 -5.61 -12.81 -4.00
C PHE A 46 -5.01 -13.19 -2.63
N TYR A 47 -5.43 -12.48 -1.58
CA TYR A 47 -5.04 -12.78 -0.20
C TYR A 47 -6.04 -13.68 0.47
N LYS A 48 -5.56 -14.55 1.36
CA LYS A 48 -6.39 -15.50 2.09
C LYS A 48 -7.42 -14.77 2.96
N LEU A 49 -8.66 -15.18 2.84
CA LEU A 49 -9.78 -14.77 3.69
C LEU A 49 -10.30 -15.98 4.43
N ASP A 50 -10.84 -15.77 5.64
CA ASP A 50 -11.57 -16.78 6.39
C ASP A 50 -12.84 -17.17 5.61
N ASP A 51 -13.16 -18.48 5.59
CA ASP A 51 -14.28 -19.03 4.80
C ASP A 51 -15.66 -18.50 5.26
N ARG A 52 -15.76 -17.94 6.47
CA ARG A 52 -16.98 -17.33 7.02
C ARG A 52 -17.26 -15.95 6.41
N ILE A 53 -16.25 -15.30 5.82
CA ILE A 53 -16.40 -13.97 5.22
C ILE A 53 -17.21 -14.09 3.92
N LYS A 54 -18.33 -13.37 3.85
CA LYS A 54 -19.16 -13.31 2.65
C LYS A 54 -18.54 -12.38 1.62
N ILE A 55 -18.40 -12.86 0.38
CA ILE A 55 -17.83 -12.05 -0.71
C ILE A 55 -18.88 -11.86 -1.80
N LYS A 56 -19.18 -10.60 -2.13
CA LYS A 56 -20.07 -10.24 -3.22
C LYS A 56 -19.32 -9.46 -4.30
N TYR A 57 -19.28 -10.01 -5.50
CA TYR A 57 -18.75 -9.32 -6.67
C TYR A 57 -19.90 -8.66 -7.44
N LEU A 58 -19.80 -7.35 -7.70
CA LEU A 58 -20.85 -6.61 -8.39
C LEU A 58 -20.74 -6.71 -9.90
N TYR A 59 -19.52 -6.75 -10.44
CA TYR A 59 -19.27 -6.84 -11.86
C TYR A 59 -18.24 -7.94 -12.16
N ASN A 60 -18.60 -8.92 -12.99
CA ASN A 60 -17.71 -9.98 -13.42
C ASN A 60 -16.77 -9.46 -14.51
N GLY A 61 -15.52 -9.28 -14.19
CA GLY A 61 -14.46 -8.73 -15.01
C GLY A 61 -13.80 -7.51 -14.39
N GLY A 62 -13.04 -6.78 -15.20
CA GLY A 62 -12.28 -5.62 -14.78
C GLY A 62 -12.25 -4.51 -15.83
N PRO A 63 -11.49 -3.42 -15.58
CA PRO A 63 -11.29 -2.35 -16.56
C PRO A 63 -10.48 -2.87 -17.76
N ASN A 64 -10.90 -2.49 -18.97
CA ASN A 64 -10.24 -2.89 -20.23
C ASN A 64 -9.15 -1.89 -20.68
N LYS A 65 -8.48 -1.25 -19.73
CA LYS A 65 -7.45 -0.22 -20.01
C LYS A 65 -6.28 -0.75 -20.83
N LYS A 66 -5.87 -2.01 -20.61
CA LYS A 66 -4.76 -2.63 -21.35
C LYS A 66 -5.13 -2.85 -22.81
N GLU A 67 -6.31 -3.39 -23.07
CA GLU A 67 -6.86 -3.63 -24.40
C GLU A 67 -7.03 -2.33 -25.19
N PHE A 68 -7.56 -1.29 -24.55
CA PHE A 68 -7.73 0.03 -25.14
C PHE A 68 -6.39 0.67 -25.49
N LYS A 69 -5.41 0.69 -24.55
CA LYS A 69 -4.05 1.18 -24.82
C LYS A 69 -3.36 0.39 -25.93
N SER A 70 -3.52 -0.94 -25.97
CA SER A 70 -2.97 -1.78 -27.04
C SER A 70 -3.58 -1.45 -28.42
N ALA A 71 -4.89 -1.21 -28.46
CA ALA A 71 -5.56 -0.80 -29.71
C ALA A 71 -5.06 0.55 -30.22
N LEU A 72 -4.85 1.53 -29.31
CA LEU A 72 -4.25 2.84 -29.61
C LEU A 72 -2.83 2.70 -30.17
N LYS A 73 -1.96 1.93 -29.49
CA LYS A 73 -0.57 1.72 -29.95
C LYS A 73 -0.50 1.07 -31.34
N LYS A 74 -1.46 0.18 -31.67
CA LYS A 74 -1.53 -0.49 -32.97
C LYS A 74 -2.28 0.31 -34.05
N LEU A 75 -2.69 1.55 -33.73
CA LEU A 75 -3.45 2.44 -34.62
C LEU A 75 -4.71 1.77 -35.25
N ASN A 76 -5.30 0.80 -34.56
CA ASN A 76 -6.47 0.07 -35.05
C ASN A 76 -7.75 0.83 -34.65
N ILE A 77 -8.24 1.70 -35.54
CA ILE A 77 -9.36 2.60 -35.27
C ILE A 77 -10.63 1.84 -34.87
N PHE A 78 -10.98 0.73 -35.58
CA PHE A 78 -12.17 -0.06 -35.23
C PHE A 78 -12.06 -0.65 -33.81
N LYS A 79 -10.88 -1.16 -33.46
CA LYS A 79 -10.65 -1.72 -32.13
C LYS A 79 -10.64 -0.65 -31.05
N VAL A 80 -10.10 0.56 -31.34
CA VAL A 80 -10.14 1.71 -30.42
C VAL A 80 -11.58 2.10 -30.14
N ILE A 81 -12.44 2.22 -31.16
CA ILE A 81 -13.86 2.56 -31.00
C ILE A 81 -14.56 1.48 -30.15
N LYS A 82 -14.40 0.19 -30.52
CA LYS A 82 -14.99 -0.92 -29.79
C LYS A 82 -14.59 -0.95 -28.31
N GLU A 83 -13.29 -0.85 -28.01
CA GLU A 83 -12.79 -0.85 -26.65
C GLU A 83 -13.18 0.42 -25.90
N GLY A 84 -13.33 1.56 -26.58
CA GLY A 84 -13.86 2.80 -26.03
C GLY A 84 -15.31 2.65 -25.55
N PHE A 85 -16.21 2.13 -26.36
CA PHE A 85 -17.59 1.84 -25.96
C PHE A 85 -17.65 0.83 -24.80
N LYS A 86 -16.80 -0.21 -24.84
CA LYS A 86 -16.69 -1.18 -23.76
C LYS A 86 -16.25 -0.50 -22.45
N SER A 87 -15.26 0.40 -22.51
CA SER A 87 -14.82 1.18 -21.34
C SER A 87 -15.94 2.00 -20.72
N ILE A 88 -16.71 2.72 -21.55
CA ILE A 88 -17.86 3.53 -21.09
C ILE A 88 -18.91 2.64 -20.43
N LYS A 89 -19.24 1.49 -21.05
CA LYS A 89 -20.18 0.52 -20.46
C LYS A 89 -19.71 -0.03 -19.12
N ILE A 90 -18.43 -0.40 -19.01
CA ILE A 90 -17.83 -0.89 -17.75
C ILE A 90 -17.90 0.18 -16.67
N LEU A 91 -17.52 1.42 -16.97
CA LEU A 91 -17.57 2.53 -16.02
C LEU A 91 -19.01 2.84 -15.56
N TYR A 92 -19.96 2.81 -16.47
CA TYR A 92 -21.37 3.00 -16.15
C TYR A 92 -21.90 1.87 -15.24
N LEU A 93 -21.64 0.60 -15.59
CA LEU A 93 -22.09 -0.55 -14.81
C LEU A 93 -21.46 -0.59 -13.43
N LYS A 94 -20.13 -0.39 -13.34
CA LYS A 94 -19.39 -0.24 -12.08
C LYS A 94 -20.10 0.74 -11.14
N LYS A 95 -20.38 1.94 -11.63
CA LYS A 95 -21.05 2.99 -10.84
C LYS A 95 -22.48 2.59 -10.46
N LYS A 96 -23.27 2.13 -11.42
CA LYS A 96 -24.69 1.75 -11.22
C LYS A 96 -24.83 0.63 -10.20
N LEU A 97 -24.03 -0.43 -10.33
CA LEU A 97 -24.13 -1.59 -9.45
C LEU A 97 -23.71 -1.24 -8.01
N MET A 98 -22.63 -0.48 -7.82
CA MET A 98 -22.22 -0.02 -6.50
C MET A 98 -23.29 0.88 -5.85
N ILE A 99 -23.86 1.83 -6.59
CA ILE A 99 -24.92 2.71 -6.09
C ILE A 99 -26.18 1.91 -5.70
N ASN A 100 -26.57 0.92 -6.51
CA ASN A 100 -27.72 0.08 -6.19
C ASN A 100 -27.48 -0.72 -4.91
N TYR A 101 -26.29 -1.32 -4.77
CA TYR A 101 -25.91 -2.01 -3.55
C TYR A 101 -25.98 -1.09 -2.32
N ILE A 102 -25.38 0.09 -2.41
CA ILE A 102 -25.34 1.07 -1.31
C ILE A 102 -26.76 1.47 -0.86
N LYS A 103 -27.70 1.62 -1.79
CA LYS A 103 -29.11 1.99 -1.47
C LYS A 103 -29.86 0.92 -0.69
N GLU A 104 -29.49 -0.35 -0.90
CA GLU A 104 -30.13 -1.53 -0.31
C GLU A 104 -29.37 -2.07 0.89
N CYS A 105 -28.18 -1.53 1.18
CA CYS A 105 -27.31 -2.01 2.25
C CYS A 105 -27.93 -1.70 3.62
N ASP A 106 -28.07 -2.73 4.44
CA ASP A 106 -28.69 -2.72 5.78
C ASP A 106 -27.68 -2.97 6.92
N SER A 107 -26.39 -2.90 6.64
CA SER A 107 -25.34 -3.20 7.62
C SER A 107 -25.27 -2.14 8.73
N ASP A 108 -24.90 -2.59 9.94
CA ASP A 108 -24.69 -1.72 11.11
C ASP A 108 -23.50 -0.78 10.91
N LEU A 109 -22.48 -1.24 10.18
CA LEU A 109 -21.29 -0.48 9.84
C LEU A 109 -20.89 -0.71 8.39
N ILE A 110 -20.56 0.37 7.68
CA ILE A 110 -20.12 0.32 6.28
C ILE A 110 -18.78 1.03 6.16
N ILE A 111 -17.77 0.33 5.68
CA ILE A 111 -16.41 0.84 5.49
C ILE A 111 -16.14 0.98 4.00
N SER A 112 -15.86 2.19 3.52
CA SER A 112 -15.34 2.42 2.17
C SER A 112 -13.82 2.56 2.18
N THR A 113 -13.16 1.99 1.18
CA THR A 113 -11.69 1.96 1.10
C THR A 113 -11.11 2.87 0.00
N ARG A 114 -11.97 3.67 -0.63
CA ARG A 114 -11.57 4.62 -1.70
C ARG A 114 -12.52 5.81 -1.73
N VAL A 115 -11.96 7.00 -1.99
CA VAL A 115 -12.73 8.26 -2.07
C VAL A 115 -13.91 8.18 -3.05
N GLU A 116 -13.78 7.46 -4.18
CA GLU A 116 -14.87 7.30 -5.15
C GLU A 116 -16.09 6.56 -4.54
N ILE A 117 -15.83 5.53 -3.73
CA ILE A 117 -16.90 4.77 -3.04
C ILE A 117 -17.48 5.62 -1.92
N THR A 118 -16.64 6.39 -1.21
CA THR A 118 -17.08 7.35 -0.20
C THR A 118 -18.02 8.40 -0.80
N GLU A 119 -17.75 8.91 -2.00
CA GLU A 119 -18.65 9.83 -2.73
C GLU A 119 -20.03 9.20 -2.97
N PHE A 120 -20.08 7.90 -3.29
CA PHE A 120 -21.35 7.19 -3.48
C PHE A 120 -22.08 6.99 -2.15
N LEU A 121 -21.39 6.58 -1.08
CA LEU A 121 -21.97 6.48 0.26
C LEU A 121 -22.55 7.83 0.71
N ASN A 122 -21.73 8.88 0.65
CA ASN A 122 -22.14 10.23 1.03
C ASN A 122 -23.43 10.70 0.33
N LYS A 123 -23.59 10.34 -0.95
CA LYS A 123 -24.70 10.81 -1.78
C LYS A 123 -25.93 9.91 -1.75
N TYR A 124 -25.75 8.59 -1.72
CA TYR A 124 -26.83 7.65 -2.03
C TYR A 124 -27.25 6.77 -0.85
N TYR A 125 -26.44 6.64 0.20
CA TYR A 125 -26.83 5.90 1.39
C TYR A 125 -27.89 6.65 2.18
N LYS A 126 -28.96 5.94 2.60
CA LYS A 126 -30.09 6.47 3.38
C LYS A 126 -30.44 5.59 4.57
N GLY A 127 -29.66 4.55 4.83
CA GLY A 127 -29.85 3.67 5.97
C GLY A 127 -29.42 4.31 7.30
N LYS A 128 -29.40 3.48 8.35
CA LYS A 128 -29.05 3.90 9.72
C LYS A 128 -27.66 3.44 10.15
N GLY A 129 -26.96 2.65 9.32
CA GLY A 129 -25.63 2.16 9.64
C GLY A 129 -24.61 3.29 9.70
N ILE A 130 -23.60 3.10 10.52
CA ILE A 130 -22.47 4.01 10.70
C ILE A 130 -21.55 3.94 9.48
N LEU A 131 -21.06 5.08 9.02
CA LEU A 131 -20.24 5.18 7.82
C LEU A 131 -18.78 5.52 8.16
N ILE A 132 -17.86 4.64 7.74
CA ILE A 132 -16.42 4.86 7.81
C ILE A 132 -15.88 5.05 6.40
N SER A 133 -15.02 6.05 6.21
CA SER A 133 -14.20 6.21 5.02
C SER A 133 -12.74 6.02 5.38
N GLN A 134 -12.09 4.97 4.87
CA GLN A 134 -10.65 4.81 4.96
C GLN A 134 -9.94 5.53 3.80
N GLU A 135 -8.83 6.22 4.09
CA GLU A 135 -8.00 6.89 3.09
C GLU A 135 -6.62 6.24 3.05
N HIS A 136 -6.40 5.53 1.97
CA HIS A 136 -5.16 4.82 1.70
C HIS A 136 -4.20 5.58 0.76
N ALA A 137 -4.67 6.67 0.14
CA ALA A 137 -3.86 7.43 -0.79
C ALA A 137 -3.23 8.66 -0.13
N HIS A 138 -2.01 8.99 -0.52
CA HIS A 138 -1.39 10.25 -0.14
C HIS A 138 -1.96 11.40 -0.97
N HIS A 139 -2.18 12.56 -0.36
CA HIS A 139 -2.76 13.72 -1.05
C HIS A 139 -1.78 14.49 -1.92
N ASN A 140 -0.47 14.31 -1.73
CA ASN A 140 0.63 14.96 -2.48
C ASN A 140 0.46 16.48 -2.62
N ASN A 141 -0.10 17.12 -1.61
CA ASN A 141 -0.47 18.53 -1.62
C ASN A 141 -1.40 18.95 -2.80
N ASN A 142 -2.03 17.99 -3.47
CA ASN A 142 -2.97 18.22 -4.55
C ASN A 142 -4.29 18.80 -4.00
N GLN A 143 -4.46 20.11 -4.08
CA GLN A 143 -5.63 20.81 -3.54
C GLN A 143 -6.95 20.32 -4.14
N LYS A 144 -6.95 19.87 -5.41
CA LYS A 144 -8.14 19.31 -6.07
C LYS A 144 -8.53 17.97 -5.44
N TYR A 145 -7.54 17.11 -5.17
CA TYR A 145 -7.75 15.83 -4.49
C TYR A 145 -8.23 16.05 -3.04
N ILE A 146 -7.55 16.90 -2.29
CA ILE A 146 -7.92 17.25 -0.92
C ILE A 146 -9.37 17.76 -0.87
N GLY A 147 -9.73 18.71 -1.75
CA GLY A 147 -11.09 19.24 -1.83
C GLY A 147 -12.13 18.16 -2.18
N ARG A 148 -11.78 17.20 -3.03
CA ARG A 148 -12.62 16.04 -3.37
C ARG A 148 -12.86 15.17 -2.14
N VAL A 149 -11.81 14.81 -1.40
CA VAL A 149 -11.90 14.04 -0.15
C VAL A 149 -12.81 14.77 0.84
N LEU A 150 -12.53 16.03 1.16
CA LEU A 150 -13.32 16.80 2.13
C LEU A 150 -14.80 16.88 1.74
N LYS A 151 -15.11 17.08 0.46
CA LYS A 151 -16.47 17.13 -0.05
C LYS A 151 -17.19 15.77 0.08
N SER A 152 -16.46 14.68 0.00
CA SER A 152 -17.03 13.32 0.12
C SER A 152 -17.41 12.94 1.54
N LEU A 153 -17.01 13.72 2.56
CA LEU A 153 -17.16 13.36 3.97
C LEU A 153 -18.41 13.94 4.65
N THR A 154 -19.20 14.79 3.99
CA THR A 154 -20.30 15.56 4.64
C THR A 154 -21.33 14.72 5.40
N ASN A 155 -21.59 13.48 4.99
CA ASN A 155 -22.51 12.54 5.66
C ASN A 155 -21.77 11.28 6.17
N ILE A 156 -20.47 11.31 6.25
CA ILE A 156 -19.64 10.23 6.80
C ILE A 156 -19.45 10.46 8.29
N ASP A 157 -19.54 9.43 9.10
CA ASP A 157 -19.39 9.54 10.55
C ASP A 157 -17.93 9.53 10.98
N TYR A 158 -17.11 8.67 10.35
CA TYR A 158 -15.68 8.55 10.65
C TYR A 158 -14.84 8.57 9.38
N PHE A 159 -13.76 9.34 9.41
CA PHE A 159 -12.74 9.37 8.37
C PHE A 159 -11.42 8.85 8.93
N MET A 160 -10.85 7.82 8.30
CA MET A 160 -9.73 7.08 8.85
C MET A 160 -8.55 7.01 7.87
N PRO A 161 -7.65 8.01 7.87
CA PRO A 161 -6.38 7.95 7.13
C PRO A 161 -5.44 6.88 7.71
N VAL A 162 -4.61 6.26 6.85
CA VAL A 162 -3.74 5.14 7.20
C VAL A 162 -2.40 5.54 7.84
N SER A 163 -2.11 6.83 8.00
CA SER A 163 -0.92 7.28 8.74
C SER A 163 -1.28 8.38 9.73
N ARG A 164 -0.53 8.47 10.85
CA ARG A 164 -0.73 9.51 11.86
C ARG A 164 -0.51 10.90 11.29
N LYS A 165 0.42 11.04 10.33
CA LYS A 165 0.69 12.31 9.66
C LYS A 165 -0.49 12.78 8.80
N LEU A 166 -1.08 11.87 8.01
CA LEU A 166 -2.30 12.14 7.26
C LEU A 166 -3.49 12.41 8.19
N THR A 167 -3.62 11.68 9.29
CA THR A 167 -4.67 11.90 10.30
C THR A 167 -4.58 13.33 10.83
N LYS A 168 -3.42 13.75 11.34
CA LYS A 168 -3.19 15.12 11.83
C LYS A 168 -3.44 16.20 10.77
N PHE A 169 -3.11 15.91 9.50
CA PHE A 169 -3.38 16.82 8.40
C PHE A 169 -4.89 17.02 8.18
N TYR A 170 -5.66 15.93 8.16
CA TYR A 170 -7.09 15.98 7.91
C TYR A 170 -7.89 16.43 9.14
N GLU A 171 -7.47 16.16 10.37
CA GLU A 171 -8.08 16.69 11.60
C GLU A 171 -8.21 18.21 11.55
N LYS A 172 -7.21 18.91 10.99
CA LYS A 172 -7.23 20.37 10.83
C LYS A 172 -8.14 20.87 9.73
N LYS A 173 -8.58 19.99 8.81
CA LYS A 173 -9.33 20.37 7.59
C LYS A 173 -10.76 19.86 7.55
N VAL A 174 -11.03 18.71 8.15
CA VAL A 174 -12.37 18.14 8.22
C VAL A 174 -13.24 19.00 9.15
N LYS A 175 -14.42 19.35 8.66
CA LYS A 175 -15.40 20.16 9.37
C LYS A 175 -16.72 19.38 9.48
N GLY A 176 -17.56 19.79 10.43
CA GLY A 176 -18.88 19.19 10.64
C GLY A 176 -18.86 18.02 11.61
N LYS A 177 -19.70 17.00 11.36
CA LYS A 177 -19.90 15.87 12.30
C LYS A 177 -18.85 14.74 12.15
N THR A 178 -18.12 14.70 11.05
CA THR A 178 -17.17 13.62 10.77
C THR A 178 -16.00 13.64 11.76
N LYS A 179 -15.80 12.55 12.48
CA LYS A 179 -14.65 12.37 13.37
C LYS A 179 -13.49 11.80 12.57
N VAL A 180 -12.29 12.33 12.79
CA VAL A 180 -11.06 11.80 12.15
C VAL A 180 -10.35 10.91 13.14
N LEU A 181 -10.07 9.66 12.74
CA LEU A 181 -9.36 8.66 13.53
C LEU A 181 -8.25 8.03 12.68
N TYR A 182 -7.20 7.57 13.32
CA TYR A 182 -6.15 6.81 12.66
C TYR A 182 -6.66 5.41 12.27
N SER A 183 -6.37 4.97 11.04
CA SER A 183 -6.65 3.62 10.54
C SER A 183 -5.42 2.75 10.74
N PRO A 184 -5.37 1.86 11.75
CA PRO A 184 -4.20 1.02 11.97
C PRO A 184 -4.04 -0.01 10.87
N LEU A 185 -2.79 -0.17 10.42
CA LEU A 185 -2.36 -1.21 9.49
C LEU A 185 -1.42 -2.17 10.20
N CYS A 186 -1.35 -3.41 9.75
CA CYS A 186 -0.47 -4.43 10.34
C CYS A 186 0.47 -5.05 9.33
N VAL A 187 1.57 -5.58 9.83
CA VAL A 187 2.32 -6.64 9.19
C VAL A 187 1.67 -7.99 9.53
N ASP A 188 1.54 -8.85 8.55
CA ASP A 188 0.85 -10.13 8.72
C ASP A 188 1.79 -11.28 9.13
N TYR A 189 3.08 -11.00 9.22
CA TYR A 189 4.08 -11.98 9.62
C TYR A 189 5.32 -11.31 10.22
N ILE A 190 5.69 -11.74 11.41
CA ILE A 190 6.96 -11.41 12.06
C ILE A 190 7.73 -12.73 12.24
N PRO A 191 8.92 -12.89 11.64
CA PRO A 191 9.68 -14.14 11.74
C PRO A 191 10.22 -14.33 13.17
N GLU A 192 10.50 -15.59 13.56
CA GLU A 192 11.13 -15.88 14.86
C GLU A 192 12.52 -15.26 14.98
N LYS A 193 13.26 -15.24 13.88
CA LYS A 193 14.62 -14.69 13.84
C LYS A 193 14.71 -13.53 12.87
N GLU A 194 15.57 -12.59 13.18
CA GLU A 194 15.92 -11.51 12.27
C GLU A 194 16.67 -12.02 11.05
N SER A 195 16.72 -11.21 10.00
CA SER A 195 17.57 -11.39 8.82
C SER A 195 19.04 -11.57 9.25
N LYS A 196 19.77 -12.40 8.53
CA LYS A 196 21.18 -12.73 8.85
C LYS A 196 22.13 -11.53 8.71
N LYS A 197 21.85 -10.63 7.78
CA LYS A 197 22.67 -9.43 7.48
C LYS A 197 24.18 -9.77 7.27
N GLU A 198 24.45 -10.97 6.74
CA GLU A 198 25.83 -11.45 6.52
C GLU A 198 26.48 -10.83 5.27
N ASN A 199 25.66 -10.53 4.26
CA ASN A 199 26.06 -9.99 2.96
C ASN A 199 25.60 -8.54 2.81
N LYS A 200 26.18 -7.83 1.84
CA LYS A 200 25.77 -6.45 1.51
C LYS A 200 24.57 -6.41 0.53
N ASN A 201 23.55 -7.21 0.84
CA ASN A 201 22.33 -7.32 0.05
C ASN A 201 21.36 -6.18 0.39
N ILE A 202 21.05 -5.39 -0.62
CA ILE A 202 20.09 -4.28 -0.54
C ILE A 202 18.80 -4.72 -1.22
N VAL A 203 17.63 -4.43 -0.63
CA VAL A 203 16.33 -4.77 -1.22
C VAL A 203 15.46 -3.54 -1.41
N SER A 204 14.66 -3.58 -2.47
CA SER A 204 13.52 -2.67 -2.67
C SER A 204 12.35 -3.44 -3.28
N ILE A 205 11.16 -3.24 -2.72
CA ILE A 205 9.96 -3.99 -3.09
C ILE A 205 8.85 -3.03 -3.47
N GLY A 206 8.23 -3.22 -4.64
CA GLY A 206 7.12 -2.38 -5.03
C GLY A 206 6.77 -2.48 -6.51
N ARG A 207 5.69 -1.80 -6.89
CA ARG A 207 5.30 -1.68 -8.30
C ARG A 207 6.32 -0.82 -9.04
N LEU A 208 6.82 -1.30 -10.18
CA LEU A 208 7.77 -0.55 -11.02
C LEU A 208 7.03 0.56 -11.79
N SER A 209 6.71 1.63 -11.09
CA SER A 209 5.96 2.79 -11.57
C SER A 209 6.61 4.08 -11.10
N HIS A 210 6.34 5.18 -11.78
CA HIS A 210 7.01 6.45 -11.54
C HIS A 210 6.96 6.88 -10.07
N GLU A 211 5.80 6.74 -9.41
CA GLU A 211 5.63 7.15 -8.01
C GLU A 211 6.52 6.39 -7.03
N LYS A 212 7.05 5.21 -7.41
CA LYS A 212 7.95 4.41 -6.59
C LYS A 212 9.44 4.75 -6.77
N GLY A 213 9.77 5.53 -7.81
CA GLY A 213 11.10 6.12 -7.98
C GLY A 213 12.24 5.13 -8.23
N PHE A 214 11.97 3.97 -8.82
CA PHE A 214 13.01 2.95 -9.06
C PHE A 214 14.14 3.42 -9.98
N LEU A 215 13.92 4.40 -10.85
CA LEU A 215 14.99 4.98 -11.64
C LEU A 215 15.99 5.75 -10.75
N ASP A 216 15.51 6.45 -9.72
CA ASP A 216 16.39 7.07 -8.72
C ASP A 216 17.10 6.04 -7.85
N LEU A 217 16.46 4.90 -7.56
CA LEU A 217 17.07 3.79 -6.85
C LEU A 217 18.29 3.26 -7.60
N ILE A 218 18.20 3.08 -8.93
CA ILE A 218 19.33 2.65 -9.77
C ILE A 218 20.45 3.69 -9.75
N ASP A 219 20.13 5.00 -9.77
CA ASP A 219 21.15 6.05 -9.63
C ASP A 219 21.89 5.95 -8.29
N VAL A 220 21.13 5.86 -7.18
CA VAL A 220 21.72 5.70 -5.84
C VAL A 220 22.59 4.45 -5.78
N PHE A 221 22.07 3.33 -6.28
CA PHE A 221 22.82 2.08 -6.27
C PHE A 221 24.10 2.15 -7.14
N SER A 222 24.08 2.86 -8.26
CA SER A 222 25.26 3.12 -9.06
C SER A 222 26.36 3.85 -8.28
N LEU A 223 25.96 4.80 -7.41
CA LEU A 223 26.91 5.50 -6.53
C LEU A 223 27.49 4.56 -5.46
N ILE A 224 26.62 3.72 -4.86
CA ILE A 224 27.05 2.70 -3.88
C ILE A 224 28.04 1.72 -4.51
N ASN A 225 27.68 1.15 -5.67
CA ASN A 225 28.46 0.11 -6.34
C ASN A 225 29.83 0.59 -6.83
N LYS A 226 29.98 1.89 -7.13
CA LYS A 226 31.27 2.51 -7.48
C LYS A 226 32.26 2.52 -6.31
N GLU A 227 31.76 2.65 -5.07
CA GLU A 227 32.60 2.65 -3.86
C GLU A 227 32.76 1.25 -3.28
N ASP A 228 31.72 0.40 -3.42
CA ASP A 228 31.69 -0.96 -2.88
C ASP A 228 30.96 -1.90 -3.84
N ASN A 229 31.73 -2.60 -4.65
CA ASN A 229 31.20 -3.51 -5.68
C ASN A 229 30.75 -4.88 -5.16
N GLU A 230 30.90 -5.16 -3.85
CA GLU A 230 30.32 -6.33 -3.19
C GLU A 230 28.80 -6.17 -2.93
N CYS A 231 28.30 -4.95 -3.01
CA CYS A 231 26.88 -4.68 -2.84
C CYS A 231 26.05 -5.26 -3.99
N VAL A 232 24.90 -5.88 -3.64
CA VAL A 232 23.94 -6.41 -4.60
C VAL A 232 22.55 -5.81 -4.32
N LEU A 233 21.90 -5.29 -5.37
CA LEU A 233 20.55 -4.75 -5.29
C LEU A 233 19.52 -5.77 -5.79
N HIS A 234 18.58 -6.11 -4.92
CA HIS A 234 17.46 -7.00 -5.19
C HIS A 234 16.18 -6.19 -5.36
N ILE A 235 15.59 -6.23 -6.55
CA ILE A 235 14.32 -5.53 -6.86
C ILE A 235 13.22 -6.56 -7.06
N ILE A 236 12.17 -6.49 -6.23
CA ILE A 236 11.01 -7.38 -6.29
C ILE A 236 9.79 -6.57 -6.68
N GLY A 237 9.24 -6.83 -7.86
CA GLY A 237 8.08 -6.13 -8.38
C GLY A 237 8.02 -6.11 -9.88
N ASP A 238 6.91 -5.63 -10.43
CA ASP A 238 6.69 -5.48 -11.86
C ASP A 238 5.89 -4.19 -12.11
N GLY A 239 5.98 -3.65 -13.32
CA GLY A 239 5.26 -2.42 -13.67
C GLY A 239 5.66 -1.81 -14.99
N GLU A 240 5.08 -0.66 -15.26
CA GLU A 240 5.20 0.05 -16.55
C GLU A 240 6.59 0.64 -16.81
N GLU A 241 7.41 0.82 -15.78
CA GLU A 241 8.79 1.34 -15.91
C GLU A 241 9.86 0.24 -16.00
N LYS A 242 9.48 -1.06 -16.01
CA LYS A 242 10.41 -2.17 -16.05
C LYS A 242 11.46 -2.02 -17.15
N THR A 243 11.02 -1.77 -18.39
CA THR A 243 11.93 -1.62 -19.54
C THR A 243 12.93 -0.47 -19.34
N LYS A 244 12.48 0.68 -18.83
CA LYS A 244 13.38 1.81 -18.55
C LYS A 244 14.40 1.51 -17.46
N ILE A 245 14.00 0.72 -16.46
CA ILE A 245 14.87 0.29 -15.39
C ILE A 245 15.94 -0.67 -15.94
N GLU A 246 15.54 -1.65 -16.77
CA GLU A 246 16.45 -2.57 -17.45
C GLU A 246 17.46 -1.83 -18.36
N GLU A 247 16.97 -0.86 -19.16
CA GLU A 247 17.82 0.01 -19.98
C GLU A 247 18.85 0.76 -19.13
N LYS A 248 18.41 1.36 -18.02
CA LYS A 248 19.28 2.12 -17.12
C LYS A 248 20.33 1.25 -16.41
N ILE A 249 19.98 0.04 -16.00
CA ILE A 249 20.92 -0.94 -15.44
C ILE A 249 22.02 -1.25 -16.44
N ASN A 250 21.65 -1.45 -17.72
CA ASN A 250 22.62 -1.70 -18.80
C ASN A 250 23.52 -0.49 -19.06
N GLU A 251 22.96 0.72 -19.15
CA GLU A 251 23.69 1.97 -19.39
C GLU A 251 24.74 2.24 -18.30
N LEU A 252 24.45 1.86 -17.05
CA LEU A 252 25.33 2.06 -15.90
C LEU A 252 26.25 0.85 -15.61
N ASN A 253 26.21 -0.20 -16.46
CA ASN A 253 26.99 -1.44 -16.31
C ASN A 253 26.77 -2.15 -14.97
N LEU A 254 25.51 -2.24 -14.51
CA LEU A 254 25.11 -2.83 -13.23
C LEU A 254 24.49 -4.22 -13.35
N ILE A 255 24.61 -4.89 -14.50
CA ILE A 255 23.94 -6.17 -14.78
C ILE A 255 24.30 -7.25 -13.75
N ASP A 256 25.55 -7.30 -13.32
CA ASP A 256 26.04 -8.32 -12.40
C ASP A 256 25.66 -8.03 -10.93
N ASN A 257 25.28 -6.79 -10.63
CA ASN A 257 24.99 -6.34 -9.26
C ASN A 257 23.52 -6.00 -8.99
N VAL A 258 22.63 -6.03 -10.01
CA VAL A 258 21.20 -5.76 -9.86
C VAL A 258 20.37 -6.94 -10.33
N ILE A 259 19.55 -7.48 -9.44
CA ILE A 259 18.69 -8.62 -9.71
C ILE A 259 17.21 -8.17 -9.76
N LEU A 260 16.56 -8.30 -10.92
CA LEU A 260 15.15 -8.03 -11.11
C LEU A 260 14.36 -9.33 -11.04
N TYR A 261 13.60 -9.53 -9.97
CA TYR A 261 12.81 -10.76 -9.78
C TYR A 261 11.45 -10.75 -10.50
N GLY A 262 10.98 -9.58 -10.93
CA GLY A 262 9.60 -9.43 -11.38
C GLY A 262 8.61 -9.53 -10.21
N TYR A 263 7.33 -9.71 -10.55
CA TYR A 263 6.31 -9.92 -9.52
C TYR A 263 6.51 -11.27 -8.81
N LYS A 264 6.42 -11.23 -7.47
CA LYS A 264 6.52 -12.41 -6.60
C LYS A 264 5.44 -12.38 -5.53
N ASP A 265 5.11 -13.57 -5.01
CA ASP A 265 4.19 -13.74 -3.88
C ASP A 265 4.86 -13.43 -2.53
N LYS A 266 4.05 -13.46 -1.47
CA LYS A 266 4.53 -13.17 -0.10
C LYS A 266 5.53 -14.20 0.41
N GLU A 267 5.42 -15.46 0.05
CA GLU A 267 6.32 -16.52 0.50
C GLU A 267 7.72 -16.29 -0.04
N PHE A 268 7.84 -16.01 -1.34
CA PHE A 268 9.11 -15.65 -1.96
C PHE A 268 9.71 -14.37 -1.33
N ILE A 269 8.90 -13.33 -1.09
CA ILE A 269 9.37 -12.09 -0.45
C ILE A 269 9.92 -12.39 0.94
N ARG A 270 9.21 -13.17 1.77
CA ARG A 270 9.64 -13.56 3.12
C ARG A 270 10.95 -14.36 3.09
N GLU A 271 11.06 -15.33 2.16
CA GLU A 271 12.29 -16.10 1.97
C GLU A 271 13.47 -15.17 1.65
N LYS A 272 13.28 -14.25 0.71
CA LYS A 272 14.34 -13.29 0.31
C LYS A 272 14.74 -12.33 1.41
N LEU A 273 13.78 -11.82 2.20
CA LEU A 273 14.08 -10.91 3.31
C LEU A 273 15.00 -11.51 4.37
N ASN A 274 15.08 -12.85 4.53
CA ASN A 274 16.00 -13.49 5.47
C ASN A 274 17.49 -13.23 5.17
N ASP A 275 17.84 -12.91 3.93
CA ASP A 275 19.21 -12.70 3.50
C ASP A 275 19.51 -11.22 3.13
N MET A 276 18.56 -10.30 3.39
CA MET A 276 18.73 -8.88 3.12
C MET A 276 19.30 -8.13 4.31
N SER A 277 20.13 -7.14 4.04
CA SER A 277 20.80 -6.33 5.06
C SER A 277 20.23 -4.93 5.19
N LEU A 278 19.75 -4.35 4.08
CA LEU A 278 19.29 -2.97 4.03
C LEU A 278 18.11 -2.84 3.07
N TYR A 279 17.12 -2.01 3.41
CA TYR A 279 16.04 -1.62 2.51
C TYR A 279 16.25 -0.19 2.02
N LEU A 280 16.18 0.05 0.71
CA LEU A 280 16.18 1.40 0.15
C LEU A 280 14.80 1.75 -0.43
N MET A 281 14.25 2.90 -0.04
CA MET A 281 13.00 3.43 -0.57
C MET A 281 13.20 4.79 -1.21
N THR A 282 13.00 4.85 -2.51
CA THR A 282 13.15 6.09 -3.31
C THR A 282 11.81 6.64 -3.80
N SER A 283 10.69 6.23 -3.19
CA SER A 283 9.35 6.65 -3.59
C SER A 283 9.20 8.18 -3.57
N TYR A 284 8.50 8.70 -4.57
CA TYR A 284 8.03 10.10 -4.57
C TYR A 284 6.81 10.26 -3.67
N GLU A 285 6.03 9.18 -3.54
CA GLU A 285 4.76 9.17 -2.83
C GLU A 285 4.61 7.86 -2.06
N GLU A 286 4.36 7.94 -0.76
CA GLU A 286 4.03 6.81 0.08
C GLU A 286 3.08 7.24 1.19
N SER A 287 1.96 6.54 1.33
CA SER A 287 0.97 6.88 2.37
C SER A 287 1.30 6.26 3.72
N PHE A 288 1.89 5.05 3.72
CA PHE A 288 2.28 4.33 4.92
C PHE A 288 3.58 3.56 4.70
N GLY A 289 3.65 2.65 3.71
CA GLY A 289 4.84 1.87 3.43
C GLY A 289 4.81 0.46 4.02
N LEU A 290 3.75 -0.31 3.77
CA LEU A 290 3.66 -1.70 4.27
C LEU A 290 4.90 -2.54 3.98
N VAL A 291 5.54 -2.35 2.82
CA VAL A 291 6.77 -3.06 2.46
C VAL A 291 7.97 -2.71 3.35
N LEU A 292 8.02 -1.46 3.87
CA LEU A 292 9.01 -1.08 4.89
C LEU A 292 8.74 -1.78 6.22
N LEU A 293 7.47 -1.88 6.59
CA LEU A 293 7.05 -2.58 7.80
C LEU A 293 7.35 -4.08 7.68
N GLU A 294 7.13 -4.68 6.50
CA GLU A 294 7.51 -6.06 6.20
C GLU A 294 9.03 -6.25 6.35
N ALA A 295 9.86 -5.36 5.82
CA ALA A 295 11.32 -5.42 6.00
C ALA A 295 11.74 -5.23 7.47
N ALA A 296 11.14 -4.25 8.16
CA ALA A 296 11.38 -3.98 9.58
C ALA A 296 11.07 -5.19 10.46
N ALA A 297 10.01 -5.96 10.17
CA ALA A 297 9.66 -7.19 10.86
C ALA A 297 10.79 -8.25 10.80
N PHE A 298 11.57 -8.26 9.73
CA PHE A 298 12.78 -9.09 9.58
C PHE A 298 14.02 -8.46 10.21
N GLY A 299 13.90 -7.35 10.91
CA GLY A 299 15.04 -6.64 11.47
C GLY A 299 15.94 -6.01 10.40
N ILE A 300 15.39 -5.60 9.27
CA ILE A 300 16.12 -4.94 8.20
C ILE A 300 15.92 -3.43 8.35
N PRO A 301 16.96 -2.65 8.67
CA PRO A 301 16.86 -1.21 8.70
C PRO A 301 16.60 -0.64 7.32
N ALA A 302 16.01 0.55 7.24
CA ALA A 302 15.65 1.15 5.98
C ALA A 302 16.16 2.58 5.83
N ILE A 303 16.50 2.97 4.61
CA ILE A 303 16.78 4.36 4.25
C ILE A 303 15.75 4.82 3.23
N ALA A 304 15.06 5.91 3.50
CA ALA A 304 14.03 6.44 2.64
C ALA A 304 14.22 7.92 2.34
N PHE A 305 13.84 8.36 1.15
CA PHE A 305 13.68 9.78 0.89
C PHE A 305 12.47 10.33 1.65
N SER A 306 12.60 11.53 2.21
CA SER A 306 11.54 12.22 2.96
C SER A 306 10.28 12.51 2.13
N SER A 307 10.36 12.43 0.80
CA SER A 307 9.20 12.47 -0.11
C SER A 307 8.23 11.30 0.08
N ALA A 308 8.73 10.16 0.54
CA ALA A 308 7.91 9.02 0.96
C ALA A 308 7.38 9.27 2.38
N GLU A 309 6.44 10.21 2.56
CA GLU A 309 5.98 10.64 3.88
C GLU A 309 5.57 9.49 4.80
N GLY A 310 4.95 8.43 4.26
CA GLY A 310 4.58 7.23 5.02
C GLY A 310 5.77 6.50 5.64
N ALA A 311 6.97 6.60 5.06
CA ALA A 311 8.17 5.99 5.63
C ALA A 311 8.50 6.53 7.03
N THR A 312 8.15 7.78 7.34
CA THR A 312 8.36 8.41 8.66
C THR A 312 7.48 7.82 9.77
N GLU A 313 6.47 7.03 9.43
CA GLU A 313 5.68 6.26 10.40
C GLU A 313 6.44 5.03 10.92
N ILE A 314 7.31 4.49 10.07
CA ILE A 314 7.98 3.20 10.30
C ILE A 314 9.45 3.40 10.65
N ILE A 315 10.14 4.33 9.98
CA ILE A 315 11.55 4.62 10.22
C ILE A 315 11.66 5.65 11.33
N LYS A 316 12.31 5.29 12.44
CA LYS A 316 12.79 6.25 13.44
C LYS A 316 14.18 6.71 13.00
N ASP A 317 14.28 7.95 12.54
CA ASP A 317 15.50 8.54 11.99
C ASP A 317 16.67 8.45 12.96
N ASP A 318 17.85 8.02 12.49
CA ASP A 318 19.08 7.76 13.26
C ASP A 318 18.92 6.71 14.40
N VAL A 319 17.86 5.89 14.35
CA VAL A 319 17.59 4.82 15.34
C VAL A 319 17.32 3.48 14.64
N SER A 320 16.36 3.44 13.73
CA SER A 320 15.99 2.21 12.99
C SER A 320 16.21 2.34 11.48
N GLY A 321 16.86 3.39 11.05
CA GLY A 321 17.12 3.73 9.66
C GLY A 321 17.38 5.21 9.48
N TYR A 322 17.33 5.70 8.24
CA TYR A 322 17.54 7.11 7.93
C TYR A 322 16.46 7.69 7.03
N ILE A 323 16.12 8.96 7.27
CA ILE A 323 15.24 9.76 6.41
C ILE A 323 16.07 10.83 5.72
N VAL A 324 16.34 10.65 4.44
CA VAL A 324 17.16 11.55 3.62
C VAL A 324 16.30 12.65 2.99
N ASN A 325 16.66 13.89 3.25
CA ASN A 325 15.92 15.04 2.76
C ASN A 325 16.27 15.41 1.30
N ASN A 326 15.40 16.20 0.67
CA ASN A 326 15.60 16.79 -0.66
C ASN A 326 15.98 15.78 -1.76
N ARG A 327 15.67 14.48 -1.58
CA ARG A 327 16.05 13.39 -2.47
C ARG A 327 17.56 13.37 -2.80
N ASN A 328 18.38 13.68 -1.79
CA ASN A 328 19.82 13.74 -1.93
C ASN A 328 20.40 12.32 -2.11
N LYS A 329 20.77 11.97 -3.33
CA LYS A 329 21.27 10.63 -3.70
C LYS A 329 22.63 10.33 -3.08
N GLU A 330 23.50 11.34 -2.98
CA GLU A 330 24.83 11.18 -2.34
C GLU A 330 24.68 10.88 -0.85
N GLU A 331 23.84 11.62 -0.13
CA GLU A 331 23.57 11.36 1.29
C GLU A 331 22.97 9.96 1.50
N MET A 332 22.04 9.52 0.62
CA MET A 332 21.47 8.17 0.70
C MET A 332 22.56 7.10 0.49
N LYS A 333 23.47 7.30 -0.46
CA LYS A 333 24.65 6.44 -0.67
C LYS A 333 25.54 6.40 0.58
N GLU A 334 25.90 7.56 1.15
CA GLU A 334 26.75 7.65 2.34
C GLU A 334 26.12 6.90 3.52
N LYS A 335 24.84 7.10 3.78
CA LYS A 335 24.10 6.40 4.84
C LYS A 335 23.98 4.90 4.59
N ALA A 336 23.85 4.47 3.33
CA ALA A 336 23.82 3.05 2.98
C ALA A 336 25.17 2.38 3.25
N LEU A 337 26.28 2.99 2.80
CA LEU A 337 27.63 2.47 3.03
C LEU A 337 28.01 2.51 4.52
N GLU A 338 27.60 3.55 5.26
CA GLU A 338 27.78 3.63 6.71
C GLU A 338 27.18 2.39 7.40
N LEU A 339 25.91 2.05 7.10
CA LEU A 339 25.26 0.88 7.71
C LEU A 339 25.86 -0.44 7.24
N LEU A 340 26.12 -0.60 5.93
CA LEU A 340 26.62 -1.86 5.36
C LEU A 340 28.06 -2.18 5.81
N ASN A 341 28.86 -1.18 6.16
CA ASN A 341 30.25 -1.35 6.60
C ASN A 341 30.40 -1.39 8.14
N ASP A 342 29.36 -1.01 8.89
CA ASP A 342 29.33 -1.11 10.36
C ASP A 342 28.32 -2.19 10.79
N LYS A 343 28.80 -3.42 10.98
CA LYS A 343 27.96 -4.57 11.37
C LYS A 343 27.26 -4.37 12.71
N GLN A 344 27.86 -3.64 13.66
CA GLN A 344 27.26 -3.40 14.97
C GLN A 344 26.10 -2.41 14.83
N LYS A 345 26.31 -1.32 14.11
CA LYS A 345 25.26 -0.32 13.84
C LYS A 345 24.13 -0.91 13.01
N LEU A 346 24.45 -1.69 11.98
CA LEU A 346 23.48 -2.40 11.15
C LEU A 346 22.59 -3.35 11.98
N ALA A 347 23.19 -4.11 12.90
CA ALA A 347 22.45 -5.00 13.81
C ALA A 347 21.57 -4.22 14.78
N LEU A 348 22.09 -3.14 15.39
CA LEU A 348 21.34 -2.29 16.30
C LEU A 348 20.14 -1.65 15.61
N PHE A 349 20.35 -1.01 14.46
CA PHE A 349 19.26 -0.39 13.69
C PHE A 349 18.22 -1.40 13.22
N GLY A 350 18.66 -2.60 12.84
CA GLY A 350 17.77 -3.70 12.48
C GLY A 350 16.92 -4.16 13.66
N HIS A 351 17.51 -4.31 14.83
CA HIS A 351 16.79 -4.66 16.06
C HIS A 351 15.73 -3.60 16.42
N GLU A 352 16.09 -2.33 16.38
CA GLU A 352 15.15 -1.23 16.63
C GLU A 352 14.03 -1.15 15.58
N ALA A 353 14.33 -1.47 14.30
CA ALA A 353 13.32 -1.58 13.27
C ALA A 353 12.31 -2.70 13.59
N ARG A 354 12.80 -3.87 14.05
CA ARG A 354 11.95 -4.99 14.46
C ARG A 354 11.07 -4.65 15.65
N LEU A 355 11.63 -4.06 16.71
CA LEU A 355 10.86 -3.63 17.87
C LEU A 355 9.72 -2.66 17.46
N ASN A 356 10.00 -1.74 16.53
CA ASN A 356 8.95 -0.88 16.01
C ASN A 356 7.88 -1.64 15.21
N ALA A 357 8.26 -2.70 14.48
CA ALA A 357 7.32 -3.52 13.72
C ALA A 357 6.40 -4.36 14.60
N GLU A 358 6.81 -4.73 15.82
CA GLU A 358 6.01 -5.48 16.78
C GLU A 358 4.74 -4.73 17.21
N ASP A 359 4.80 -3.39 17.30
CA ASP A 359 3.63 -2.54 17.57
C ASP A 359 2.56 -2.62 16.45
N TYR A 360 2.96 -3.08 15.28
CA TYR A 360 2.14 -3.30 14.09
C TYR A 360 1.88 -4.79 13.81
N SER A 361 2.15 -5.68 14.78
CA SER A 361 1.82 -7.10 14.64
C SER A 361 0.32 -7.28 14.42
N TYR A 362 -0.03 -8.42 13.82
CA TYR A 362 -1.44 -8.75 13.54
C TYR A 362 -2.30 -8.69 14.81
N ASP A 363 -1.83 -9.27 15.92
CA ASP A 363 -2.59 -9.33 17.18
C ASP A 363 -2.72 -7.93 17.82
N SER A 364 -1.63 -7.16 17.89
CA SER A 364 -1.67 -5.80 18.41
C SER A 364 -2.64 -4.90 17.64
N VAL A 365 -2.68 -5.04 16.31
CA VAL A 365 -3.58 -4.24 15.45
C VAL A 365 -5.01 -4.78 15.52
N LYS A 366 -5.21 -6.10 15.68
CA LYS A 366 -6.54 -6.70 15.91
C LYS A 366 -7.19 -6.11 17.16
N GLU A 367 -6.47 -6.05 18.27
CA GLU A 367 -6.97 -5.45 19.53
C GLU A 367 -7.35 -3.97 19.34
N LYS A 368 -6.50 -3.19 18.65
CA LYS A 368 -6.80 -1.79 18.32
C LYS A 368 -8.09 -1.65 17.50
N TRP A 369 -8.25 -2.49 16.47
CA TRP A 369 -9.47 -2.48 15.65
C TRP A 369 -10.71 -2.89 16.43
N LEU A 370 -10.62 -3.93 17.27
CA LEU A 370 -11.76 -4.35 18.11
C LEU A 370 -12.18 -3.24 19.07
N SER A 371 -11.21 -2.55 19.71
CA SER A 371 -11.51 -1.39 20.54
C SER A 371 -12.20 -0.28 19.74
N ILE A 372 -11.65 0.11 18.60
CA ILE A 372 -12.24 1.15 17.74
C ILE A 372 -13.67 0.80 17.32
N ILE A 373 -13.91 -0.43 16.86
CA ILE A 373 -15.22 -0.85 16.37
C ILE A 373 -16.23 -0.96 17.53
N ASN A 374 -15.82 -1.43 18.69
CA ASN A 374 -16.66 -1.46 19.88
C ASN A 374 -17.07 -0.05 20.31
N ASP A 375 -16.14 0.90 20.35
CA ASP A 375 -16.42 2.30 20.69
C ASP A 375 -17.36 2.98 19.68
N ILE A 376 -17.30 2.59 18.42
CA ILE A 376 -18.13 3.10 17.33
C ILE A 376 -19.52 2.51 17.37
N LEU A 377 -19.65 1.22 17.65
CA LEU A 377 -20.92 0.50 17.59
C LEU A 377 -21.68 0.47 18.93
N GLY A 378 -21.03 0.75 20.04
CA GLY A 378 -21.59 0.74 21.39
C GLY A 378 -21.75 -0.67 21.93
#